data_53d521ffa1418bda816710ec23ea5f7e
#
_entry.id   53d521ffa1418bda816710ec23ea5f7e
#
_cell.length_a   1.000
_cell.length_b   1.000
_cell.length_c   1.000
_cell.angle_alpha   90.00
_cell.angle_beta   90.00
_cell.angle_gamma   90.00
#
_symmetry.space_group_name_H-M   'P 1'
#
loop_
_entity.id
_entity.type
_entity.pdbx_description
1 polymer ?
#
loop_
_entity_poly.entity_id
_entity_poly.type
_entity_poly.pdbx_seq_one_letter_code
_entity_poly.pdbx_strand_id
1 'polypeptide(L)'
;MISSTKSISIVIPAAAVALALGGCAVMPPSGPSVVALPRSGEPLGQFQQDDYACRDYANRSTDPNGTAAQAATTNSVNSAALGTLGGAAVGALIGAAAGNAGAGAAIGAGSGLLLGGANGANGAQYSAAGLQARYDTAYAQCMTSKGNTISQPPQPAYYAPQPAYYPPQPYYYAPPPRYVAPPPVMYAPYPYY
;
A
#
# COMPACT_ATOMS: atom_id res chain seq x y z
N MET A 1 -42.34 22.91 9.74
CA MET A 1 -40.91 23.34 9.65
C MET A 1 -39.98 22.39 10.38
N ILE A 2 -40.09 21.05 10.20
CA ILE A 2 -39.29 20.05 10.96
C ILE A 2 -38.43 19.16 10.05
N SER A 3 -38.35 19.44 8.73
CA SER A 3 -37.67 18.55 7.77
C SER A 3 -36.22 18.93 7.47
N SER A 4 -35.75 20.13 7.85
CA SER A 4 -34.46 20.65 7.42
C SER A 4 -33.25 20.14 8.27
N THR A 5 -33.45 19.90 9.56
CA THR A 5 -32.38 19.49 10.48
C THR A 5 -31.93 18.04 10.30
N LYS A 6 -32.84 17.13 9.90
CA LYS A 6 -32.48 15.72 9.63
C LYS A 6 -31.64 15.54 8.38
N SER A 7 -31.87 16.36 7.34
CA SER A 7 -31.09 16.29 6.08
C SER A 7 -29.66 16.77 6.26
N ILE A 8 -29.42 17.78 7.10
CA ILE A 8 -28.08 18.30 7.39
C ILE A 8 -27.22 17.28 8.13
N SER A 9 -27.81 16.53 9.07
CA SER A 9 -27.08 15.49 9.84
C SER A 9 -26.55 14.33 9.01
N ILE A 10 -27.15 14.06 7.81
CA ILE A 10 -26.70 12.98 6.93
C ILE A 10 -25.73 13.50 5.88
N VAL A 11 -25.83 14.75 5.46
CA VAL A 11 -25.00 15.33 4.39
C VAL A 11 -23.55 15.55 4.87
N ILE A 12 -23.35 15.96 6.12
CA ILE A 12 -22.00 16.22 6.66
C ILE A 12 -21.15 14.94 6.71
N PRO A 13 -21.62 13.78 7.23
CA PRO A 13 -20.81 12.58 7.22
C PRO A 13 -20.61 12.02 5.81
N ALA A 14 -21.55 12.17 4.90
CA ALA A 14 -21.39 11.75 3.52
C ALA A 14 -20.34 12.58 2.76
N ALA A 15 -20.28 13.88 3.00
CA ALA A 15 -19.25 14.75 2.42
C ALA A 15 -17.86 14.45 2.98
N ALA A 16 -17.75 14.15 4.29
CA ALA A 16 -16.47 13.76 4.91
C ALA A 16 -15.92 12.44 4.35
N VAL A 17 -16.80 11.47 4.08
CA VAL A 17 -16.43 10.20 3.45
C VAL A 17 -15.98 10.41 2.00
N ALA A 18 -16.65 11.25 1.23
CA ALA A 18 -16.27 11.57 -0.15
C ALA A 18 -14.90 12.25 -0.24
N LEU A 19 -14.56 13.14 0.70
CA LEU A 19 -13.25 13.79 0.78
C LEU A 19 -12.14 12.82 1.18
N ALA A 20 -12.43 11.86 2.05
CA ALA A 20 -11.46 10.84 2.45
C ALA A 20 -11.12 9.85 1.31
N LEU A 21 -12.08 9.54 0.43
CA LEU A 21 -11.85 8.67 -0.73
C LEU A 21 -11.09 9.37 -1.87
N GLY A 22 -11.19 10.70 -1.98
CA GLY A 22 -10.51 11.47 -3.02
C GLY A 22 -8.97 11.45 -2.93
N GLY A 23 -8.42 11.15 -1.75
CA GLY A 23 -6.97 11.11 -1.52
C GLY A 23 -6.24 9.84 -2.01
N CYS A 24 -6.96 8.83 -2.50
CA CYS A 24 -6.40 7.54 -2.91
C CYS A 24 -6.14 7.41 -4.41
N ALA A 25 -6.33 8.48 -5.20
CA ALA A 25 -6.10 8.44 -6.64
C ALA A 25 -4.60 8.36 -6.95
N VAL A 26 -4.18 7.37 -7.71
CA VAL A 26 -2.82 7.28 -8.25
C VAL A 26 -2.76 8.10 -9.52
N MET A 27 -1.95 9.17 -9.48
CA MET A 27 -1.74 10.00 -10.66
C MET A 27 -0.66 9.37 -11.57
N PRO A 28 -0.89 9.29 -12.88
CA PRO A 28 0.13 8.87 -13.82
C PRO A 28 1.28 9.89 -13.85
N PRO A 29 2.50 9.49 -14.25
CA PRO A 29 3.62 10.41 -14.42
C PRO A 29 3.27 11.56 -15.36
N SER A 30 3.52 12.80 -14.94
CA SER A 30 3.31 14.00 -15.77
C SER A 30 4.55 14.39 -16.57
N GLY A 31 5.72 13.80 -16.27
CA GLY A 31 6.98 14.05 -16.91
C GLY A 31 8.14 13.32 -16.25
N PRO A 32 9.37 13.42 -16.81
CA PRO A 32 10.55 12.80 -16.25
C PRO A 32 10.97 13.48 -14.94
N SER A 33 11.37 12.67 -13.96
CA SER A 33 12.03 13.15 -12.75
C SER A 33 13.55 13.22 -12.88
N VAL A 34 14.09 12.71 -13.99
CA VAL A 34 15.50 12.78 -14.35
C VAL A 34 15.77 13.99 -15.25
N VAL A 35 16.98 14.53 -15.22
CA VAL A 35 17.39 15.66 -16.05
C VAL A 35 18.15 15.15 -17.27
N ALA A 36 17.67 15.46 -18.46
CA ALA A 36 18.41 15.22 -19.70
C ALA A 36 19.26 16.43 -20.05
N LEU A 37 20.46 16.18 -20.51
CA LEU A 37 21.41 17.19 -20.98
C LEU A 37 21.71 16.93 -22.46
N PRO A 38 21.74 18.00 -23.29
CA PRO A 38 22.07 17.86 -24.70
C PRO A 38 23.51 17.35 -24.88
N ARG A 39 23.73 16.58 -25.94
CA ARG A 39 25.07 16.21 -26.36
C ARG A 39 25.86 17.45 -26.79
N SER A 40 27.18 17.36 -26.74
CA SER A 40 28.05 18.49 -27.12
C SER A 40 27.77 18.98 -28.56
N GLY A 41 27.48 20.25 -28.69
CA GLY A 41 27.21 20.90 -30.00
C GLY A 41 25.78 20.70 -30.52
N GLU A 42 24.90 20.09 -29.77
CA GLU A 42 23.49 19.95 -30.17
C GLU A 42 22.74 21.28 -30.09
N PRO A 43 22.06 21.71 -31.15
CA PRO A 43 21.18 22.87 -31.08
C PRO A 43 20.01 22.64 -30.15
N LEU A 44 19.63 23.64 -29.35
CA LEU A 44 18.54 23.53 -28.37
C LEU A 44 17.21 23.08 -29.01
N GLY A 45 16.93 23.52 -30.24
CA GLY A 45 15.72 23.08 -30.96
C GLY A 45 15.68 21.58 -31.26
N GLN A 46 16.84 20.97 -31.55
CA GLN A 46 16.96 19.53 -31.76
C GLN A 46 16.75 18.77 -30.42
N PHE A 47 17.39 19.27 -29.36
CA PHE A 47 17.21 18.70 -28.02
C PHE A 47 15.74 18.72 -27.56
N GLN A 48 15.02 19.84 -27.82
CA GLN A 48 13.60 19.94 -27.47
C GLN A 48 12.73 18.95 -28.26
N GLN A 49 13.04 18.72 -29.56
CA GLN A 49 12.34 17.70 -30.33
C GLN A 49 12.59 16.30 -29.79
N ASP A 50 13.83 16.02 -29.42
CA ASP A 50 14.22 14.73 -28.83
C ASP A 50 13.54 14.53 -27.48
N ASP A 51 13.52 15.54 -26.62
CA ASP A 51 12.84 15.53 -25.33
C ASP A 51 11.34 15.24 -25.49
N TYR A 52 10.67 15.96 -26.40
CA TYR A 52 9.25 15.74 -26.65
C TYR A 52 8.96 14.31 -27.15
N ALA A 53 9.72 13.83 -28.13
CA ALA A 53 9.56 12.49 -28.67
C ALA A 53 9.80 11.41 -27.61
N CYS A 54 10.78 11.62 -26.71
CA CYS A 54 11.10 10.65 -25.65
C CYS A 54 10.09 10.67 -24.51
N ARG A 55 9.47 11.81 -24.21
CA ARG A 55 8.33 11.90 -23.28
C ARG A 55 7.12 11.15 -23.82
N ASP A 56 6.81 11.32 -25.10
CA ASP A 56 5.72 10.59 -25.74
C ASP A 56 5.96 9.07 -25.76
N TYR A 57 7.19 8.65 -26.07
CA TYR A 57 7.60 7.25 -25.99
C TYR A 57 7.46 6.70 -24.55
N ALA A 58 7.92 7.46 -23.54
CA ALA A 58 7.84 7.04 -22.14
C ALA A 58 6.37 6.89 -21.68
N ASN A 59 5.50 7.82 -22.04
CA ASN A 59 4.07 7.71 -21.75
C ASN A 59 3.46 6.44 -22.33
N ARG A 60 3.70 6.17 -23.62
CA ARG A 60 3.17 4.97 -24.28
C ARG A 60 3.74 3.67 -23.73
N SER A 61 4.99 3.70 -23.27
CA SER A 61 5.65 2.51 -22.71
C SER A 61 5.24 2.20 -21.29
N THR A 62 4.83 3.22 -20.51
CA THR A 62 4.56 3.07 -19.09
C THR A 62 3.11 2.70 -18.82
N ASP A 63 2.17 3.47 -19.32
CA ASP A 63 0.74 3.27 -19.09
C ASP A 63 -0.09 3.89 -20.22
N PRO A 64 -0.10 3.27 -21.42
CA PRO A 64 -0.66 3.86 -22.64
C PRO A 64 -2.15 4.22 -22.52
N ASN A 65 -2.88 3.54 -21.66
CA ASN A 65 -4.33 3.70 -21.50
C ASN A 65 -4.75 4.14 -20.09
N GLY A 66 -3.81 4.48 -19.21
CA GLY A 66 -4.09 4.82 -17.82
C GLY A 66 -4.57 3.64 -16.97
N THR A 67 -4.46 2.41 -17.48
CA THR A 67 -5.01 1.21 -16.83
C THR A 67 -4.26 0.83 -15.56
N ALA A 68 -2.94 1.04 -15.53
CA ALA A 68 -2.13 0.73 -14.36
C ALA A 68 -2.42 1.70 -13.20
N ALA A 69 -2.54 2.99 -13.49
CA ALA A 69 -2.93 3.99 -12.51
C ALA A 69 -4.36 3.77 -11.99
N GLN A 70 -5.30 3.40 -12.88
CA GLN A 70 -6.66 3.05 -12.50
C GLN A 70 -6.72 1.80 -11.62
N ALA A 71 -6.00 0.74 -11.98
CA ALA A 71 -5.96 -0.49 -11.18
C ALA A 71 -5.39 -0.23 -9.78
N ALA A 72 -4.32 0.56 -9.67
CA ALA A 72 -3.73 0.94 -8.39
C ALA A 72 -4.70 1.77 -7.54
N THR A 73 -5.42 2.72 -8.15
CA THR A 73 -6.47 3.50 -7.49
C THR A 73 -7.60 2.60 -6.98
N THR A 74 -8.11 1.70 -7.83
CA THR A 74 -9.17 0.76 -7.45
C THR A 74 -8.75 -0.14 -6.30
N ASN A 75 -7.53 -0.67 -6.31
CA ASN A 75 -7.01 -1.49 -5.22
C ASN A 75 -6.92 -0.71 -3.90
N SER A 76 -6.51 0.55 -3.96
CA SER A 76 -6.43 1.43 -2.77
C SER A 76 -7.82 1.71 -2.18
N VAL A 77 -8.79 2.00 -3.03
CA VAL A 77 -10.19 2.22 -2.62
C VAL A 77 -10.81 0.94 -2.05
N ASN A 78 -10.56 -0.21 -2.68
CA ASN A 78 -11.05 -1.49 -2.18
C ASN A 78 -10.47 -1.83 -0.80
N SER A 79 -9.18 -1.54 -0.56
CA SER A 79 -8.56 -1.75 0.75
C SER A 79 -9.23 -0.91 1.85
N ALA A 80 -9.54 0.36 1.55
CA ALA A 80 -10.26 1.24 2.48
C ALA A 80 -11.70 0.74 2.72
N ALA A 81 -12.40 0.33 1.67
CA ALA A 81 -13.77 -0.19 1.77
C ALA A 81 -13.83 -1.49 2.59
N LEU A 82 -12.92 -2.44 2.33
CA LEU A 82 -12.86 -3.70 3.09
C LEU A 82 -12.52 -3.45 4.56
N GLY A 83 -11.61 -2.52 4.85
CA GLY A 83 -11.31 -2.12 6.22
C GLY A 83 -12.53 -1.55 6.94
N THR A 84 -13.26 -0.67 6.27
CA THR A 84 -14.48 -0.05 6.82
C THR A 84 -15.57 -1.08 7.08
N LEU A 85 -15.88 -1.94 6.12
CA LEU A 85 -16.92 -2.97 6.24
C LEU A 85 -16.54 -4.02 7.29
N GLY A 86 -15.31 -4.50 7.26
CA GLY A 86 -14.79 -5.46 8.25
C GLY A 86 -14.78 -4.88 9.67
N GLY A 87 -14.30 -3.65 9.81
CA GLY A 87 -14.31 -2.94 11.09
C GLY A 87 -15.73 -2.70 11.62
N ALA A 88 -16.68 -2.31 10.75
CA ALA A 88 -18.07 -2.13 11.13
C ALA A 88 -18.71 -3.42 11.63
N ALA A 89 -18.49 -4.54 10.94
CA ALA A 89 -19.04 -5.84 11.32
C ALA A 89 -18.50 -6.32 12.68
N VAL A 90 -17.21 -6.28 12.89
CA VAL A 90 -16.57 -6.64 14.18
C VAL A 90 -17.00 -5.69 15.28
N GLY A 91 -17.02 -4.39 15.02
CA GLY A 91 -17.45 -3.38 15.97
C GLY A 91 -18.91 -3.54 16.36
N ALA A 92 -19.80 -3.90 15.41
CA ALA A 92 -21.20 -4.18 15.68
C ALA A 92 -21.38 -5.37 16.63
N LEU A 93 -20.63 -6.46 16.45
CA LEU A 93 -20.68 -7.63 17.31
C LEU A 93 -20.25 -7.31 18.75
N ILE A 94 -19.16 -6.56 18.91
CA ILE A 94 -18.66 -6.14 20.23
C ILE A 94 -19.64 -5.17 20.86
N GLY A 95 -20.16 -4.20 20.09
CA GLY A 95 -21.13 -3.22 20.54
C GLY A 95 -22.46 -3.85 20.91
N ALA A 96 -22.90 -4.92 20.22
CA ALA A 96 -24.09 -5.68 20.58
C ALA A 96 -23.97 -6.36 21.94
N ALA A 97 -22.80 -6.92 22.24
CA ALA A 97 -22.51 -7.50 23.56
C ALA A 97 -22.56 -6.45 24.68
N ALA A 98 -22.22 -5.19 24.37
CA ALA A 98 -22.30 -4.03 25.28
C ALA A 98 -23.68 -3.31 25.25
N GLY A 99 -24.66 -3.85 24.51
CA GLY A 99 -26.00 -3.27 24.39
C GLY A 99 -26.14 -2.13 23.37
N ASN A 100 -25.11 -1.80 22.60
CA ASN A 100 -25.17 -0.73 21.60
C ASN A 100 -24.41 -1.07 20.32
N ALA A 101 -25.02 -1.93 19.48
CA ALA A 101 -24.44 -2.39 18.21
C ALA A 101 -24.16 -1.23 17.24
N GLY A 102 -24.98 -0.19 17.22
CA GLY A 102 -24.83 0.95 16.33
C GLY A 102 -23.57 1.78 16.65
N ALA A 103 -23.32 2.06 17.94
CA ALA A 103 -22.11 2.76 18.37
C ALA A 103 -20.86 1.91 18.08
N GLY A 104 -20.91 0.60 18.34
CA GLY A 104 -19.82 -0.31 18.04
C GLY A 104 -19.51 -0.36 16.54
N ALA A 105 -20.54 -0.44 15.69
CA ALA A 105 -20.37 -0.39 14.23
C ALA A 105 -19.72 0.92 13.76
N ALA A 106 -20.15 2.06 14.29
CA ALA A 106 -19.61 3.36 13.91
C ALA A 106 -18.11 3.50 14.29
N ILE A 107 -17.75 3.10 15.50
CA ILE A 107 -16.35 3.12 15.96
C ILE A 107 -15.52 2.14 15.14
N GLY A 108 -16.03 0.92 14.92
CA GLY A 108 -15.36 -0.11 14.12
C GLY A 108 -15.18 0.30 12.67
N ALA A 109 -16.18 0.91 12.05
CA ALA A 109 -16.07 1.45 10.69
C ALA A 109 -14.99 2.54 10.61
N GLY A 110 -14.98 3.48 11.56
CA GLY A 110 -13.99 4.55 11.61
C GLY A 110 -12.56 4.04 11.76
N SER A 111 -12.32 3.14 12.71
CA SER A 111 -10.99 2.54 12.88
C SER A 111 -10.58 1.66 11.69
N GLY A 112 -11.51 0.90 11.12
CA GLY A 112 -11.27 0.10 9.92
C GLY A 112 -10.97 0.93 8.69
N LEU A 113 -11.63 2.10 8.53
CA LEU A 113 -11.33 3.06 7.48
C LEU A 113 -9.90 3.62 7.62
N LEU A 114 -9.49 3.98 8.83
CA LEU A 114 -8.15 4.50 9.07
C LEU A 114 -7.08 3.47 8.73
N LEU A 115 -7.23 2.22 9.19
CA LEU A 115 -6.28 1.15 8.92
C LEU A 115 -6.28 0.73 7.44
N GLY A 116 -7.46 0.53 6.85
CA GLY A 116 -7.60 0.18 5.43
C GLY A 116 -7.19 1.32 4.51
N GLY A 117 -7.49 2.57 4.89
CA GLY A 117 -7.08 3.76 4.15
C GLY A 117 -5.57 3.99 4.20
N ALA A 118 -4.92 3.80 5.35
CA ALA A 118 -3.46 3.91 5.46
C ALA A 118 -2.74 2.87 4.59
N ASN A 119 -3.22 1.62 4.58
CA ASN A 119 -2.68 0.57 3.71
C ASN A 119 -2.92 0.89 2.22
N GLY A 120 -4.12 1.38 1.88
CA GLY A 120 -4.45 1.83 0.53
C GLY A 120 -3.57 2.99 0.07
N ALA A 121 -3.35 3.99 0.92
CA ALA A 121 -2.50 5.14 0.61
C ALA A 121 -1.04 4.74 0.41
N ASN A 122 -0.49 3.86 1.24
CA ASN A 122 0.85 3.30 1.05
C ASN A 122 0.94 2.55 -0.29
N GLY A 123 -0.04 1.68 -0.60
CA GLY A 123 -0.10 0.98 -1.88
C GLY A 123 -0.15 1.94 -3.08
N ALA A 124 -0.91 3.03 -2.98
CA ALA A 124 -0.99 4.07 -4.00
C ALA A 124 0.36 4.77 -4.22
N GLN A 125 1.06 5.13 -3.14
CA GLN A 125 2.39 5.75 -3.23
C GLN A 125 3.41 4.83 -3.88
N TYR A 126 3.46 3.54 -3.49
CA TYR A 126 4.35 2.55 -4.13
C TYR A 126 4.03 2.36 -5.61
N SER A 127 2.75 2.36 -5.98
CA SER A 127 2.32 2.23 -7.37
C SER A 127 2.67 3.47 -8.18
N ALA A 128 2.50 4.66 -7.64
CA ALA A 128 2.89 5.92 -8.28
C ALA A 128 4.41 5.99 -8.49
N ALA A 129 5.19 5.63 -7.47
CA ALA A 129 6.65 5.57 -7.57
C ALA A 129 7.11 4.54 -8.61
N GLY A 130 6.44 3.39 -8.68
CA GLY A 130 6.72 2.36 -9.67
C GLY A 130 6.42 2.81 -11.10
N LEU A 131 5.31 3.52 -11.33
CA LEU A 131 4.99 4.10 -12.64
C LEU A 131 6.00 5.18 -13.02
N GLN A 132 6.38 6.06 -12.08
CA GLN A 132 7.41 7.08 -12.31
C GLN A 132 8.75 6.46 -12.68
N ALA A 133 9.20 5.41 -11.96
CA ALA A 133 10.46 4.74 -12.26
C ALA A 133 10.47 4.09 -13.66
N ARG A 134 9.35 3.50 -14.07
CA ARG A 134 9.21 2.95 -15.45
C ARG A 134 9.26 4.06 -16.50
N TYR A 135 8.55 5.16 -16.24
CA TYR A 135 8.57 6.33 -17.12
C TYR A 135 10.00 6.88 -17.28
N ASP A 136 10.69 7.11 -16.16
CA ASP A 136 12.05 7.64 -16.16
C ASP A 136 13.03 6.71 -16.88
N THR A 137 12.86 5.41 -16.70
CA THR A 137 13.67 4.39 -17.42
C THR A 137 13.46 4.46 -18.92
N ALA A 138 12.20 4.49 -19.38
CA ALA A 138 11.87 4.57 -20.79
C ALA A 138 12.35 5.89 -21.42
N TYR A 139 12.14 6.99 -20.70
CA TYR A 139 12.63 8.30 -21.10
C TYR A 139 14.15 8.35 -21.22
N ALA A 140 14.85 7.85 -20.19
CA ALA A 140 16.32 7.81 -20.17
C ALA A 140 16.89 6.96 -21.31
N GLN A 141 16.30 5.79 -21.59
CA GLN A 141 16.70 4.93 -22.70
C GLN A 141 16.53 5.65 -24.04
N CYS A 142 15.41 6.33 -24.24
CA CYS A 142 15.15 7.07 -25.48
C CYS A 142 16.14 8.23 -25.63
N MET A 143 16.34 9.07 -24.62
CA MET A 143 17.28 10.19 -24.69
C MET A 143 18.72 9.74 -24.90
N THR A 144 19.14 8.67 -24.23
CA THR A 144 20.48 8.09 -24.43
C THR A 144 20.68 7.52 -25.82
N SER A 145 19.66 6.87 -26.40
CA SER A 145 19.72 6.35 -27.78
C SER A 145 19.90 7.46 -28.82
N LYS A 146 19.46 8.68 -28.49
CA LYS A 146 19.64 9.90 -29.31
C LYS A 146 20.99 10.62 -29.03
N GLY A 147 21.79 10.07 -28.11
CA GLY A 147 23.12 10.59 -27.77
C GLY A 147 23.10 11.63 -26.65
N ASN A 148 21.96 11.91 -26.04
CA ASN A 148 21.83 12.82 -24.92
C ASN A 148 22.28 12.15 -23.62
N THR A 149 22.70 12.94 -22.65
CA THR A 149 23.18 12.44 -21.35
C THR A 149 22.08 12.60 -20.31
N ILE A 150 21.92 11.57 -19.45
CA ILE A 150 21.00 11.64 -18.32
C ILE A 150 21.79 11.92 -17.04
N SER A 151 21.40 13.01 -16.37
CA SER A 151 21.85 13.31 -15.01
C SER A 151 20.71 12.97 -14.05
N GLN A 152 20.97 12.04 -13.14
CA GLN A 152 20.02 11.81 -12.04
C GLN A 152 20.25 12.93 -11.01
N PRO A 153 19.20 13.65 -10.58
CA PRO A 153 19.32 14.47 -9.39
C PRO A 153 19.80 13.57 -8.25
N PRO A 154 20.65 14.05 -7.33
CA PRO A 154 21.00 13.29 -6.17
C PRO A 154 19.70 12.89 -5.49
N GLN A 155 19.37 11.61 -5.55
CA GLN A 155 18.22 11.09 -4.84
C GLN A 155 18.47 11.39 -3.37
N PRO A 156 17.52 12.04 -2.66
CA PRO A 156 17.62 12.11 -1.22
C PRO A 156 17.86 10.66 -0.76
N ALA A 157 18.98 10.42 -0.08
CA ALA A 157 19.32 9.10 0.38
C ALA A 157 18.07 8.53 1.05
N TYR A 158 17.42 7.58 0.37
CA TYR A 158 16.31 6.86 0.96
C TYR A 158 16.95 6.13 2.14
N TYR A 159 16.77 6.68 3.33
CA TYR A 159 17.07 5.94 4.54
C TYR A 159 16.19 4.70 4.46
N ALA A 160 16.75 3.62 3.91
CA ALA A 160 16.12 2.32 4.05
C ALA A 160 15.78 2.20 5.54
N PRO A 161 14.52 1.93 5.91
CA PRO A 161 14.18 1.74 7.30
C PRO A 161 15.23 0.79 7.86
N GLN A 162 16.00 1.26 8.84
CA GLN A 162 16.99 0.42 9.49
C GLN A 162 16.25 -0.85 9.87
N PRO A 163 16.74 -2.05 9.52
CA PRO A 163 16.09 -3.27 9.94
C PRO A 163 15.84 -3.12 11.42
N ALA A 164 14.56 -3.21 11.82
CA ALA A 164 14.17 -3.03 13.20
C ALA A 164 15.08 -3.94 14.03
N TYR A 165 15.86 -3.34 14.95
CA TYR A 165 16.69 -4.11 15.86
C TYR A 165 15.73 -4.95 16.70
N TYR A 166 15.52 -6.18 16.27
CA TYR A 166 14.87 -7.17 17.11
C TYR A 166 15.87 -7.57 18.18
N PRO A 167 15.65 -7.19 19.45
CA PRO A 167 16.47 -7.71 20.52
C PRO A 167 16.41 -9.24 20.44
N PRO A 168 17.54 -9.94 20.66
CA PRO A 168 17.54 -11.41 20.62
C PRO A 168 16.42 -11.91 21.53
N GLN A 169 15.50 -12.70 20.94
CA GLN A 169 14.41 -13.31 21.68
C GLN A 169 15.04 -14.11 22.84
N PRO A 170 14.58 -13.93 24.08
CA PRO A 170 15.08 -14.74 25.17
C PRO A 170 14.89 -16.21 24.79
N TYR A 171 15.98 -16.96 24.78
CA TYR A 171 15.93 -18.39 24.54
C TYR A 171 15.03 -19.02 25.60
N TYR A 172 13.82 -19.39 25.16
CA TYR A 172 12.92 -20.14 26.00
C TYR A 172 13.52 -21.57 26.10
N TYR A 173 14.25 -21.81 27.17
CA TYR A 173 14.68 -23.16 27.51
C TYR A 173 13.39 -23.98 27.74
N ALA A 174 13.03 -24.78 26.76
CA ALA A 174 11.96 -25.78 26.97
C ALA A 174 12.36 -26.63 28.17
N PRO A 175 11.52 -26.78 29.20
CA PRO A 175 11.85 -27.64 30.30
C PRO A 175 12.13 -29.06 29.76
N PRO A 176 13.12 -29.78 30.29
CA PRO A 176 13.45 -31.12 29.83
C PRO A 176 12.20 -32.01 29.87
N PRO A 177 12.01 -32.90 28.89
CA PRO A 177 10.85 -33.77 28.84
C PRO A 177 10.78 -34.58 30.17
N ARG A 178 9.63 -34.50 30.82
CA ARG A 178 9.39 -35.32 32.05
C ARG A 178 9.49 -36.78 31.67
N TYR A 179 10.45 -37.45 32.25
CA TYR A 179 10.58 -38.89 32.12
C TYR A 179 9.38 -39.54 32.81
N VAL A 180 8.44 -40.03 32.03
CA VAL A 180 7.35 -40.88 32.56
C VAL A 180 7.92 -42.27 32.60
N ALA A 181 8.16 -42.79 33.81
CA ALA A 181 8.62 -44.13 33.98
C ALA A 181 7.60 -45.10 33.37
N PRO A 182 8.03 -46.12 32.62
CA PRO A 182 7.11 -47.12 32.09
C PRO A 182 6.40 -47.85 33.25
N PRO A 183 5.12 -48.21 33.06
CA PRO A 183 4.39 -48.93 34.09
C PRO A 183 5.09 -50.25 34.43
N PRO A 184 5.04 -50.69 35.73
CA PRO A 184 5.67 -51.93 36.13
C PRO A 184 5.05 -53.09 35.37
N VAL A 185 5.90 -53.93 34.76
CA VAL A 185 5.49 -55.14 34.07
C VAL A 185 5.01 -56.16 35.15
N MET A 186 3.72 -56.43 35.19
CA MET A 186 3.21 -57.51 35.99
C MET A 186 3.57 -58.89 35.35
N TYR A 187 4.51 -59.55 35.90
CA TYR A 187 4.79 -60.99 35.53
C TYR A 187 3.64 -61.83 35.98
N ALA A 188 2.95 -62.52 35.10
CA ALA A 188 2.00 -63.53 35.42
C ALA A 188 2.76 -64.72 36.01
N PRO A 189 2.29 -65.29 37.10
CA PRO A 189 2.94 -66.49 37.65
C PRO A 189 2.81 -67.71 36.68
N TYR A 190 3.93 -68.38 36.45
CA TYR A 190 3.97 -69.54 35.60
C TYR A 190 3.05 -70.68 36.23
N PRO A 191 2.25 -71.33 35.39
CA PRO A 191 1.51 -72.49 35.87
C PRO A 191 2.51 -73.64 36.18
N TYR A 192 2.46 -74.12 37.39
CA TYR A 192 3.15 -75.42 37.79
C TYR A 192 2.41 -76.53 37.13
N TYR A 193 3.11 -77.32 36.36
CA TYR A 193 2.72 -78.68 35.99
C TYR A 193 3.33 -79.65 36.97
#